data_4c2aad571fb08bdca6dccb8b619d6c80
#
_entry.id   4c2aad571fb08bdca6dccb8b619d6c80
#
_cell.length_a   1.000
_cell.length_b   1.000
_cell.length_c   1.000
_cell.angle_alpha   90.00
_cell.angle_beta   90.00
_cell.angle_gamma   90.00
#
_symmetry.space_group_name_H-M   'P 1'
#
loop_
_entity.id
_entity.type
_entity.pdbx_description
1 polymer ?
#
loop_
_entity_poly.entity_id
_entity_poly.type
_entity_poly.pdbx_seq_one_letter_code
_entity_poly.pdbx_strand_id
1 'polypeptide(L)'
;MKAILFDLDETILNRDASLLAFLDDQYERFHSVWGHIEKGQLTQRIVELDAKGYVWKDEVYTRLIEEYKLDTSVEELLNDYTERFRYFVIGFPKYKEVLIELKRQGYLLGIITNGKVGFQRSNISVLGIEYLFDVIVISEEVGMKKPDKNIFEYALAKLQMSPNNAVFIGDNPKNDVEAAIDVGMIGIWKRNQLIESYKSEHIIDKLEEVFDLLKQLEKN
;
A
#
# COMPACT_ATOMS: atom_id res chain seq x y z
N MET A 1 -0.92 24.03 5.48
CA MET A 1 -0.41 22.65 5.42
C MET A 1 0.93 22.63 4.70
N LYS A 2 1.91 21.79 5.12
CA LYS A 2 3.27 21.82 4.54
C LYS A 2 3.80 20.43 4.13
N ALA A 3 3.30 19.36 4.72
CA ALA A 3 3.70 17.99 4.38
C ALA A 3 2.49 17.10 4.13
N ILE A 4 2.63 16.19 3.16
CA ILE A 4 1.63 15.20 2.81
C ILE A 4 2.31 13.84 2.79
N LEU A 5 1.87 12.96 3.68
CA LEU A 5 2.39 11.61 3.76
C LEU A 5 1.32 10.62 3.27
N PHE A 6 1.77 9.57 2.64
CA PHE A 6 0.91 8.56 2.03
C PHE A 6 1.25 7.17 2.55
N ASP A 7 0.24 6.33 2.67
CA ASP A 7 0.43 4.90 2.55
C ASP A 7 0.73 4.54 1.09
N LEU A 8 1.24 3.33 0.85
CA LEU A 8 1.57 2.86 -0.50
C LEU A 8 0.47 1.95 -1.06
N ASP A 9 0.24 0.80 -0.40
CA ASP A 9 -0.70 -0.22 -0.86
C ASP A 9 -2.15 0.26 -0.74
N GLU A 10 -2.98 0.03 -1.77
CA GLU A 10 -4.36 0.54 -1.88
C GLU A 10 -4.52 2.06 -1.75
N THR A 11 -3.39 2.79 -1.72
CA THR A 11 -3.39 4.26 -1.69
C THR A 11 -2.77 4.85 -2.96
N ILE A 12 -1.49 4.63 -3.22
CA ILE A 12 -0.80 5.00 -4.47
C ILE A 12 -0.77 3.81 -5.42
N LEU A 13 -0.39 2.65 -4.90
CA LEU A 13 -0.37 1.35 -5.57
C LEU A 13 -1.75 0.71 -5.49
N ASN A 14 -2.36 0.35 -6.61
CA ASN A 14 -3.53 -0.52 -6.65
C ASN A 14 -3.07 -1.98 -6.50
N ARG A 15 -2.88 -2.37 -5.23
CA ARG A 15 -2.32 -3.68 -4.88
C ARG A 15 -3.23 -4.83 -5.31
N ASP A 16 -4.55 -4.66 -5.15
CA ASP A 16 -5.51 -5.69 -5.51
C ASP A 16 -5.47 -5.98 -7.01
N ALA A 17 -5.48 -4.94 -7.85
CA ALA A 17 -5.34 -5.11 -9.30
C ALA A 17 -3.99 -5.71 -9.68
N SER A 18 -2.91 -5.29 -9.01
CA SER A 18 -1.55 -5.83 -9.22
C SER A 18 -1.46 -7.31 -8.85
N LEU A 19 -2.07 -7.69 -7.71
CA LEU A 19 -2.10 -9.07 -7.26
C LEU A 19 -2.88 -9.95 -8.23
N LEU A 20 -4.05 -9.51 -8.67
CA LEU A 20 -4.87 -10.27 -9.63
C LEU A 20 -4.13 -10.46 -10.97
N ALA A 21 -3.48 -9.43 -11.47
CA ALA A 21 -2.67 -9.53 -12.70
C ALA A 21 -1.48 -10.48 -12.54
N PHE A 22 -0.80 -10.43 -11.38
CA PHE A 22 0.27 -11.37 -11.07
C PHE A 22 -0.24 -12.82 -10.97
N LEU A 23 -1.35 -13.04 -10.29
CA LEU A 23 -1.92 -14.38 -10.11
C LEU A 23 -2.41 -14.98 -11.43
N ASP A 24 -2.90 -14.15 -12.35
CA ASP A 24 -3.27 -14.58 -13.69
C ASP A 24 -2.06 -15.17 -14.45
N ASP A 25 -0.92 -14.47 -14.43
CA ASP A 25 0.34 -14.92 -15.03
C ASP A 25 0.95 -16.11 -14.25
N GLN A 26 0.94 -16.07 -12.93
CA GLN A 26 1.48 -17.16 -12.11
C GLN A 26 0.72 -18.46 -12.34
N TYR A 27 -0.61 -18.40 -12.48
CA TYR A 27 -1.43 -19.59 -12.78
C TYR A 27 -0.96 -20.28 -14.06
N GLU A 28 -0.74 -19.55 -15.13
CA GLU A 28 -0.29 -20.10 -16.41
C GLU A 28 1.12 -20.71 -16.32
N ARG A 29 2.04 -20.01 -15.66
CA ARG A 29 3.43 -20.49 -15.52
C ARG A 29 3.55 -21.73 -14.65
N PHE A 30 2.73 -21.84 -13.62
CA PHE A 30 2.68 -23.01 -12.72
C PHE A 30 1.51 -23.95 -13.02
N HIS A 31 1.03 -23.97 -14.27
CA HIS A 31 -0.10 -24.82 -14.66
C HIS A 31 0.11 -26.30 -14.36
N SER A 32 1.34 -26.79 -14.44
CA SER A 32 1.70 -28.17 -14.07
C SER A 32 1.48 -28.48 -12.59
N VAL A 33 1.53 -27.47 -11.72
CA VAL A 33 1.37 -27.61 -10.26
C VAL A 33 -0.11 -27.57 -9.87
N TRP A 34 -0.85 -26.58 -10.35
CA TRP A 34 -2.23 -26.32 -9.92
C TRP A 34 -3.29 -26.29 -11.02
N GLY A 35 -2.94 -26.69 -12.26
CA GLY A 35 -3.89 -26.70 -13.37
C GLY A 35 -5.07 -27.67 -13.22
N HIS A 36 -5.06 -28.55 -12.20
CA HIS A 36 -6.20 -29.39 -11.79
C HIS A 36 -7.23 -28.61 -10.94
N ILE A 37 -6.92 -27.39 -10.51
CA ILE A 37 -7.80 -26.49 -9.76
C ILE A 37 -8.30 -25.42 -10.73
N GLU A 38 -9.58 -25.10 -10.68
CA GLU A 38 -10.15 -24.04 -11.51
C GLU A 38 -9.51 -22.69 -11.14
N LYS A 39 -9.10 -21.91 -12.17
CA LYS A 39 -8.32 -20.67 -12.01
C LYS A 39 -8.98 -19.65 -11.08
N GLY A 40 -10.29 -19.42 -11.26
CA GLY A 40 -11.02 -18.48 -10.41
C GLY A 40 -11.10 -18.95 -8.96
N GLN A 41 -11.27 -20.25 -8.72
CA GLN A 41 -11.28 -20.83 -7.38
C GLN A 41 -9.92 -20.64 -6.68
N LEU A 42 -8.82 -20.95 -7.37
CA LEU A 42 -7.47 -20.77 -6.82
C LEU A 42 -7.18 -19.29 -6.52
N THR A 43 -7.49 -18.41 -7.48
CA THR A 43 -7.30 -16.95 -7.32
C THR A 43 -8.08 -16.41 -6.12
N GLN A 44 -9.37 -16.76 -6.01
CA GLN A 44 -10.19 -16.37 -4.87
C GLN A 44 -9.60 -16.87 -3.55
N ARG A 45 -9.16 -18.12 -3.51
CA ARG A 45 -8.57 -18.69 -2.30
C ARG A 45 -7.28 -18.00 -1.88
N ILE A 46 -6.42 -17.64 -2.83
CA ILE A 46 -5.19 -16.87 -2.56
C ILE A 46 -5.54 -15.49 -1.99
N VAL A 47 -6.50 -14.79 -2.59
CA VAL A 47 -6.93 -13.46 -2.11
C VAL A 47 -7.51 -13.53 -0.69
N GLU A 48 -8.31 -14.55 -0.39
CA GLU A 48 -8.83 -14.80 0.97
C GLU A 48 -7.71 -15.01 1.99
N LEU A 49 -6.74 -15.88 1.66
CA LEU A 49 -5.61 -16.20 2.54
C LEU A 49 -4.65 -15.02 2.71
N ASP A 50 -4.45 -14.23 1.68
CA ASP A 50 -3.63 -13.01 1.68
C ASP A 50 -4.17 -11.93 2.64
N ALA A 51 -5.47 -11.96 2.91
CA ALA A 51 -6.12 -11.04 3.84
C ALA A 51 -5.71 -9.58 3.60
N LYS A 52 -5.75 -9.12 2.35
CA LYS A 52 -5.34 -7.76 1.92
C LYS A 52 -3.87 -7.43 2.21
N GLY A 53 -3.00 -8.42 2.14
CA GLY A 53 -1.57 -8.26 2.39
C GLY A 53 -1.16 -8.33 3.87
N TYR A 54 -2.09 -8.60 4.77
CA TYR A 54 -1.76 -8.80 6.19
C TYR A 54 -1.11 -10.15 6.47
N VAL A 55 -1.33 -11.13 5.58
CA VAL A 55 -0.67 -12.44 5.62
C VAL A 55 0.38 -12.48 4.52
N TRP A 56 1.65 -12.67 4.91
CA TRP A 56 2.73 -12.74 3.94
C TRP A 56 2.66 -14.02 3.11
N LYS A 57 3.20 -13.99 1.90
CA LYS A 57 3.01 -15.06 0.90
C LYS A 57 3.60 -16.42 1.28
N ASP A 58 4.59 -16.48 2.16
CA ASP A 58 5.10 -17.77 2.70
C ASP A 58 4.00 -18.54 3.42
N GLU A 59 3.23 -17.88 4.27
CA GLU A 59 2.10 -18.48 4.97
C GLU A 59 0.94 -18.81 4.01
N VAL A 60 0.65 -17.93 3.06
CA VAL A 60 -0.37 -18.17 2.03
C VAL A 60 -0.05 -19.41 1.22
N TYR A 61 1.19 -19.51 0.71
CA TYR A 61 1.60 -20.66 -0.10
C TYR A 61 1.71 -21.95 0.73
N THR A 62 2.14 -21.87 1.99
CA THR A 62 2.12 -23.02 2.88
C THR A 62 0.71 -23.61 2.98
N ARG A 63 -0.29 -22.77 3.26
CA ARG A 63 -1.69 -23.21 3.37
C ARG A 63 -2.24 -23.79 2.07
N LEU A 64 -1.90 -23.18 0.93
CA LEU A 64 -2.34 -23.69 -0.38
C LEU A 64 -1.74 -25.06 -0.71
N ILE A 65 -0.44 -25.26 -0.44
CA ILE A 65 0.25 -26.53 -0.68
C ILE A 65 -0.39 -27.63 0.17
N GLU A 66 -0.67 -27.36 1.44
CA GLU A 66 -1.32 -28.30 2.35
C GLU A 66 -2.76 -28.63 1.92
N GLU A 67 -3.56 -27.59 1.59
CA GLU A 67 -4.99 -27.69 1.25
C GLU A 67 -5.22 -28.46 -0.04
N TYR A 68 -4.42 -28.15 -1.08
CA TYR A 68 -4.58 -28.75 -2.42
C TYR A 68 -3.57 -29.85 -2.72
N LYS A 69 -2.68 -30.19 -1.77
CA LYS A 69 -1.62 -31.21 -1.91
C LYS A 69 -0.76 -30.99 -3.17
N LEU A 70 -0.29 -29.74 -3.32
CA LEU A 70 0.47 -29.32 -4.49
C LEU A 70 1.88 -29.92 -4.47
N ASP A 71 2.35 -30.37 -5.63
CA ASP A 71 3.73 -30.86 -5.83
C ASP A 71 4.68 -29.70 -6.17
N THR A 72 4.96 -28.89 -5.18
CA THR A 72 5.86 -27.71 -5.25
C THR A 72 6.33 -27.32 -3.85
N SER A 73 7.25 -26.38 -3.75
CA SER A 73 7.71 -25.84 -2.47
C SER A 73 7.23 -24.41 -2.23
N VAL A 74 7.10 -24.05 -0.96
CA VAL A 74 6.82 -22.65 -0.55
C VAL A 74 7.89 -21.70 -1.10
N GLU A 75 9.15 -22.12 -1.05
CA GLU A 75 10.28 -21.33 -1.53
C GLU A 75 10.17 -21.00 -3.02
N GLU A 76 9.78 -21.99 -3.85
CA GLU A 76 9.62 -21.79 -5.29
C GLU A 76 8.54 -20.75 -5.59
N LEU A 77 7.36 -20.87 -4.99
CA LEU A 77 6.24 -19.95 -5.19
C LEU A 77 6.55 -18.55 -4.62
N LEU A 78 7.22 -18.50 -3.47
CA LEU A 78 7.59 -17.24 -2.81
C LEU A 78 8.67 -16.48 -3.61
N ASN A 79 9.68 -17.19 -4.12
CA ASN A 79 10.71 -16.58 -4.97
C ASN A 79 10.09 -16.03 -6.24
N ASP A 80 9.21 -16.78 -6.88
CA ASP A 80 8.46 -16.31 -8.03
C ASP A 80 7.65 -15.05 -7.72
N TYR A 81 6.94 -15.01 -6.60
CA TYR A 81 6.20 -13.82 -6.17
C TYR A 81 7.12 -12.62 -5.96
N THR A 82 8.17 -12.78 -5.18
CA THR A 82 9.05 -11.65 -4.81
C THR A 82 9.84 -11.09 -5.99
N GLU A 83 10.23 -11.94 -6.96
CA GLU A 83 10.97 -11.51 -8.13
C GLU A 83 10.07 -10.92 -9.23
N ARG A 84 8.88 -11.49 -9.41
CA ARG A 84 8.05 -11.18 -10.58
C ARG A 84 6.89 -10.24 -10.32
N PHE A 85 6.42 -10.08 -9.08
CA PHE A 85 5.32 -9.16 -8.76
C PHE A 85 5.54 -7.76 -9.32
N ARG A 86 6.79 -7.30 -9.34
CA ARG A 86 7.19 -6.00 -9.89
C ARG A 86 6.74 -5.74 -11.34
N TYR A 87 6.54 -6.77 -12.13
CA TYR A 87 6.09 -6.64 -13.53
C TYR A 87 4.59 -6.40 -13.66
N PHE A 88 3.86 -6.53 -12.57
CA PHE A 88 2.41 -6.40 -12.49
C PHE A 88 1.97 -5.22 -11.61
N VAL A 89 2.91 -4.40 -11.18
CA VAL A 89 2.64 -3.23 -10.35
C VAL A 89 1.81 -2.20 -11.12
N ILE A 90 0.64 -1.87 -10.58
CA ILE A 90 -0.33 -0.94 -11.17
C ILE A 90 -0.56 0.20 -10.16
N GLY A 91 -0.33 1.45 -10.55
CA GLY A 91 -0.71 2.61 -9.74
C GLY A 91 -2.18 2.97 -9.91
N PHE A 92 -2.78 3.61 -8.91
CA PHE A 92 -4.11 4.20 -9.09
C PHE A 92 -4.11 5.27 -10.19
N PRO A 93 -5.25 5.53 -10.86
CA PRO A 93 -5.31 6.56 -11.89
C PRO A 93 -4.73 7.91 -11.41
N LYS A 94 -3.94 8.56 -12.24
CA LYS A 94 -3.34 9.89 -11.99
C LYS A 94 -2.42 10.01 -10.77
N TYR A 95 -2.01 8.90 -10.15
CA TYR A 95 -1.14 8.95 -8.97
C TYR A 95 0.10 9.82 -9.18
N LYS A 96 0.77 9.66 -10.32
CA LYS A 96 2.03 10.36 -10.62
C LYS A 96 1.81 11.84 -10.87
N GLU A 97 0.78 12.19 -11.61
CA GLU A 97 0.40 13.58 -11.90
C GLU A 97 0.04 14.32 -10.60
N VAL A 98 -0.69 13.66 -9.71
CA VAL A 98 -1.05 14.22 -8.39
C VAL A 98 0.20 14.49 -7.56
N LEU A 99 1.12 13.52 -7.46
CA LEU A 99 2.34 13.68 -6.68
C LEU A 99 3.25 14.79 -7.26
N ILE A 100 3.39 14.85 -8.58
CA ILE A 100 4.16 15.92 -9.25
C ILE A 100 3.55 17.29 -8.95
N GLU A 101 2.24 17.42 -9.05
CA GLU A 101 1.57 18.69 -8.79
C GLU A 101 1.69 19.13 -7.32
N LEU A 102 1.58 18.20 -6.37
CA LEU A 102 1.82 18.49 -4.95
C LEU A 102 3.26 18.98 -4.71
N LYS A 103 4.25 18.35 -5.32
CA LYS A 103 5.65 18.86 -5.27
C LYS A 103 5.78 20.24 -5.87
N ARG A 104 5.13 20.50 -7.02
CA ARG A 104 5.13 21.83 -7.66
C ARG A 104 4.51 22.92 -6.78
N GLN A 105 3.51 22.57 -5.97
CA GLN A 105 2.90 23.46 -4.99
C GLN A 105 3.75 23.66 -3.73
N GLY A 106 4.90 22.99 -3.62
CA GLY A 106 5.86 23.16 -2.54
C GLY A 106 5.62 22.29 -1.32
N TYR A 107 4.77 21.27 -1.41
CA TYR A 107 4.60 20.30 -0.32
C TYR A 107 5.81 19.37 -0.19
N LEU A 108 6.18 19.04 1.05
CA LEU A 108 7.04 17.90 1.33
C LEU A 108 6.20 16.64 1.24
N LEU A 109 6.75 15.63 0.57
CA LEU A 109 6.05 14.34 0.39
C LEU A 109 6.75 13.22 1.16
N GLY A 110 5.96 12.35 1.79
CA GLY A 110 6.45 11.16 2.48
C GLY A 110 5.66 9.90 2.13
N ILE A 111 6.31 8.74 2.25
CA ILE A 111 5.65 7.43 2.29
C ILE A 111 5.89 6.81 3.66
N ILE A 112 4.84 6.25 4.26
CA ILE A 112 4.95 5.32 5.40
C ILE A 112 4.18 4.06 5.04
N THR A 113 4.90 2.96 4.82
CA THR A 113 4.29 1.69 4.39
C THR A 113 4.70 0.53 5.28
N ASN A 114 3.75 -0.35 5.60
CA ASN A 114 4.04 -1.63 6.24
C ASN A 114 4.46 -2.64 5.17
N GLY A 115 5.54 -3.38 5.43
CA GLY A 115 6.00 -4.45 4.54
C GLY A 115 7.50 -4.70 4.57
N LYS A 116 7.94 -5.57 3.66
CA LYS A 116 9.34 -5.94 3.46
C LYS A 116 10.08 -4.88 2.63
N VAL A 117 11.31 -4.54 3.07
CA VAL A 117 12.11 -3.48 2.43
C VAL A 117 12.30 -3.71 0.94
N GLY A 118 12.81 -4.89 0.57
CA GLY A 118 13.08 -5.20 -0.84
C GLY A 118 11.83 -5.14 -1.72
N PHE A 119 10.70 -5.61 -1.20
CA PHE A 119 9.43 -5.65 -1.91
C PHE A 119 8.84 -4.25 -2.11
N GLN A 120 8.73 -3.45 -1.04
CA GLN A 120 8.15 -2.10 -1.13
C GLN A 120 9.04 -1.14 -1.94
N ARG A 121 10.37 -1.22 -1.79
CA ARG A 121 11.27 -0.41 -2.62
C ARG A 121 11.17 -0.78 -4.10
N SER A 122 11.03 -2.06 -4.43
CA SER A 122 10.80 -2.52 -5.79
C SER A 122 9.52 -1.92 -6.38
N ASN A 123 8.42 -1.96 -5.62
CA ASN A 123 7.13 -1.39 -6.04
C ASN A 123 7.21 0.12 -6.28
N ILE A 124 7.82 0.87 -5.35
CA ILE A 124 8.02 2.32 -5.48
C ILE A 124 8.88 2.66 -6.71
N SER A 125 9.94 1.88 -6.95
CA SER A 125 10.82 2.04 -8.10
C SER A 125 10.09 1.81 -9.43
N VAL A 126 9.26 0.76 -9.52
CA VAL A 126 8.47 0.45 -10.72
C VAL A 126 7.43 1.53 -11.00
N LEU A 127 6.79 2.08 -9.96
CA LEU A 127 5.88 3.23 -10.09
C LEU A 127 6.62 4.50 -10.59
N GLY A 128 7.95 4.52 -10.48
CA GLY A 128 8.79 5.63 -10.94
C GLY A 128 8.51 6.93 -10.20
N ILE A 129 8.31 6.86 -8.88
CA ILE A 129 7.92 7.99 -8.03
C ILE A 129 8.90 8.28 -6.90
N GLU A 130 9.92 7.46 -6.70
CA GLU A 130 10.87 7.58 -5.58
C GLU A 130 11.46 8.99 -5.45
N TYR A 131 11.82 9.61 -6.57
CA TYR A 131 12.41 10.95 -6.63
C TYR A 131 11.48 12.09 -6.19
N LEU A 132 10.19 11.84 -6.04
CA LEU A 132 9.20 12.82 -5.58
C LEU A 132 9.12 12.90 -4.06
N PHE A 133 9.61 11.90 -3.35
CA PHE A 133 9.47 11.81 -1.91
C PHE A 133 10.72 12.31 -1.16
N ASP A 134 10.49 13.15 -0.17
CA ASP A 134 11.52 13.67 0.73
C ASP A 134 11.86 12.64 1.84
N VAL A 135 10.92 11.75 2.13
CA VAL A 135 11.12 10.61 3.06
C VAL A 135 10.33 9.39 2.61
N ILE A 136 10.94 8.22 2.72
CA ILE A 136 10.29 6.92 2.53
C ILE A 136 10.62 6.06 3.76
N VAL A 137 9.57 5.65 4.48
CA VAL A 137 9.67 4.84 5.69
C VAL A 137 8.96 3.51 5.46
N ILE A 138 9.73 2.43 5.55
CA ILE A 138 9.23 1.06 5.42
C ILE A 138 9.34 0.39 6.79
N SER A 139 8.29 -0.24 7.26
CA SER A 139 8.18 -0.76 8.63
C SER A 139 9.32 -1.72 9.00
N GLU A 140 9.74 -2.61 8.10
CA GLU A 140 10.84 -3.54 8.34
C GLU A 140 12.18 -2.80 8.50
N GLU A 141 12.42 -1.70 7.75
CA GLU A 141 13.66 -0.94 7.78
C GLU A 141 13.87 -0.24 9.13
N VAL A 142 12.79 0.24 9.73
CA VAL A 142 12.83 1.03 10.97
C VAL A 142 12.44 0.24 12.22
N GLY A 143 12.02 -1.02 12.07
CA GLY A 143 11.58 -1.87 13.19
C GLY A 143 10.28 -1.41 13.87
N MET A 144 9.50 -0.53 13.21
CA MET A 144 8.23 0.01 13.67
C MET A 144 7.19 -0.17 12.57
N LYS A 145 5.92 -0.36 12.92
CA LYS A 145 4.86 -0.52 11.92
C LYS A 145 3.59 0.23 12.31
N LYS A 146 2.85 0.72 11.33
CA LYS A 146 1.50 1.27 11.56
C LYS A 146 0.60 0.19 12.19
N PRO A 147 -0.24 0.51 13.19
CA PRO A 147 -0.61 1.83 13.68
C PRO A 147 0.26 2.42 14.81
N ASP A 148 1.47 1.90 15.08
CA ASP A 148 2.34 2.47 16.10
C ASP A 148 2.67 3.94 15.76
N LYS A 149 2.36 4.86 16.68
CA LYS A 149 2.60 6.29 16.53
C LYS A 149 4.06 6.63 16.25
N ASN A 150 5.00 5.83 16.75
CA ASN A 150 6.44 6.08 16.61
C ASN A 150 6.88 6.10 15.14
N ILE A 151 6.23 5.35 14.23
CA ILE A 151 6.60 5.36 12.80
C ILE A 151 6.21 6.68 12.13
N PHE A 152 5.08 7.29 12.54
CA PHE A 152 4.66 8.61 12.05
C PHE A 152 5.56 9.72 12.60
N GLU A 153 5.84 9.69 13.91
CA GLU A 153 6.76 10.63 14.56
C GLU A 153 8.16 10.57 13.93
N TYR A 154 8.65 9.37 13.61
CA TYR A 154 9.91 9.17 12.91
C TYR A 154 9.91 9.85 11.53
N ALA A 155 8.88 9.63 10.73
CA ALA A 155 8.77 10.26 9.41
C ALA A 155 8.68 11.80 9.49
N LEU A 156 7.88 12.32 10.43
CA LEU A 156 7.75 13.76 10.68
C LEU A 156 9.07 14.37 11.13
N ALA A 157 9.82 13.70 12.01
CA ALA A 157 11.15 14.16 12.44
C ALA A 157 12.14 14.23 11.26
N LYS A 158 12.12 13.24 10.35
CA LYS A 158 12.93 13.29 9.12
C LYS A 158 12.58 14.46 8.21
N LEU A 159 11.30 14.80 8.13
CA LEU A 159 10.82 15.98 7.38
C LEU A 159 10.99 17.29 8.13
N GLN A 160 11.43 17.27 9.39
CA GLN A 160 11.48 18.43 10.29
C GLN A 160 10.11 19.15 10.39
N MET A 161 9.05 18.35 10.49
CA MET A 161 7.67 18.82 10.43
C MET A 161 6.91 18.51 11.71
N SER A 162 6.12 19.47 12.19
CA SER A 162 5.19 19.23 13.30
C SER A 162 3.92 18.54 12.79
N PRO A 163 3.30 17.67 13.59
CA PRO A 163 2.13 16.90 13.17
C PRO A 163 0.97 17.75 12.63
N ASN A 164 0.66 18.86 13.29
CA ASN A 164 -0.43 19.77 12.91
C ASN A 164 -0.22 20.49 11.56
N ASN A 165 0.96 20.39 10.97
CA ASN A 165 1.27 20.90 9.63
C ASN A 165 1.32 19.79 8.57
N ALA A 166 0.92 18.58 8.91
CA ALA A 166 0.99 17.43 8.04
C ALA A 166 -0.36 16.72 7.92
N VAL A 167 -0.60 16.15 6.76
CA VAL A 167 -1.71 15.21 6.52
C VAL A 167 -1.15 13.82 6.23
N PHE A 168 -1.90 12.79 6.58
CA PHE A 168 -1.64 11.42 6.17
C PHE A 168 -2.81 10.89 5.36
N ILE A 169 -2.54 10.30 4.21
CA ILE A 169 -3.52 9.73 3.30
C ILE A 169 -3.32 8.22 3.23
N GLY A 170 -4.34 7.45 3.56
CA GLY A 170 -4.28 5.99 3.50
C GLY A 170 -5.65 5.36 3.38
N ASP A 171 -5.68 4.07 3.02
CA ASP A 171 -6.92 3.31 2.80
C ASP A 171 -7.42 2.61 4.07
N ASN A 172 -6.53 2.37 5.05
CA ASN A 172 -6.89 1.63 6.26
C ASN A 172 -7.32 2.58 7.38
N PRO A 173 -8.60 2.52 7.84
CA PRO A 173 -9.09 3.38 8.90
C PRO A 173 -8.20 3.38 10.15
N LYS A 174 -7.86 2.21 10.66
CA LYS A 174 -7.12 2.06 11.92
C LYS A 174 -5.62 2.34 11.77
N ASN A 175 -5.00 1.75 10.75
CA ASN A 175 -3.54 1.83 10.60
C ASN A 175 -3.07 3.17 10.06
N ASP A 176 -3.92 3.86 9.30
CA ASP A 176 -3.56 5.09 8.58
C ASP A 176 -4.25 6.31 9.19
N VAL A 177 -5.59 6.32 9.16
CA VAL A 177 -6.36 7.52 9.46
C VAL A 177 -6.37 7.81 10.97
N GLU A 178 -6.83 6.85 11.78
CA GLU A 178 -6.90 7.01 13.23
C GLU A 178 -5.50 7.16 13.84
N ALA A 179 -4.53 6.33 13.38
CA ALA A 179 -3.15 6.42 13.86
C ALA A 179 -2.50 7.77 13.55
N ALA A 180 -2.77 8.37 12.40
CA ALA A 180 -2.29 9.71 12.06
C ALA A 180 -2.95 10.79 12.94
N ILE A 181 -4.26 10.69 13.18
CA ILE A 181 -5.01 11.60 14.08
C ILE A 181 -4.46 11.51 15.51
N ASP A 182 -4.16 10.32 16.01
CA ASP A 182 -3.59 10.10 17.34
C ASP A 182 -2.21 10.76 17.53
N VAL A 183 -1.48 10.99 16.45
CA VAL A 183 -0.20 11.73 16.45
C VAL A 183 -0.41 13.24 16.33
N GLY A 184 -1.62 13.68 16.01
CA GLY A 184 -1.96 15.10 15.80
C GLY A 184 -1.85 15.57 14.34
N MET A 185 -1.78 14.66 13.39
CA MET A 185 -1.90 14.94 11.96
C MET A 185 -3.37 15.02 11.55
N ILE A 186 -3.64 15.50 10.35
CA ILE A 186 -4.94 15.30 9.71
C ILE A 186 -4.92 13.97 8.98
N GLY A 187 -5.83 13.07 9.36
CA GLY A 187 -6.03 11.79 8.67
C GLY A 187 -7.03 11.96 7.53
N ILE A 188 -6.65 11.56 6.32
CA ILE A 188 -7.51 11.53 5.14
C ILE A 188 -7.70 10.08 4.71
N TRP A 189 -8.96 9.64 4.70
CA TRP A 189 -9.28 8.31 4.26
C TRP A 189 -9.47 8.27 2.74
N LYS A 190 -8.57 7.57 2.04
CA LYS A 190 -8.80 7.15 0.67
C LYS A 190 -9.73 5.94 0.71
N ARG A 191 -11.01 6.16 0.37
CA ARG A 191 -12.05 5.15 0.55
C ARG A 191 -11.70 3.86 -0.17
N ASN A 192 -11.69 2.78 0.60
CA ASN A 192 -11.66 1.43 0.10
C ASN A 192 -13.09 0.89 0.08
N GLN A 193 -13.57 0.49 -1.08
CA GLN A 193 -14.98 0.06 -1.29
C GLN A 193 -15.38 -1.15 -0.43
N LEU A 194 -14.41 -1.87 0.12
CA LEU A 194 -14.64 -3.04 0.96
C LEU A 194 -14.90 -2.68 2.45
N ILE A 195 -14.83 -1.39 2.81
CA ILE A 195 -15.05 -0.91 4.18
C ILE A 195 -16.25 0.03 4.19
N GLU A 196 -17.45 -0.53 4.38
CA GLU A 196 -18.70 0.23 4.28
C GLU A 196 -19.05 1.04 5.54
N SER A 197 -18.52 0.69 6.71
CA SER A 197 -19.00 1.21 8.00
C SER A 197 -18.14 2.32 8.62
N TYR A 198 -16.96 2.63 8.05
CA TYR A 198 -16.09 3.65 8.60
C TYR A 198 -16.53 5.06 8.18
N LYS A 199 -16.53 5.97 9.17
CA LYS A 199 -16.84 7.40 8.94
C LYS A 199 -15.60 8.21 9.27
N SER A 200 -15.07 8.92 8.28
CA SER A 200 -13.99 9.88 8.46
C SER A 200 -14.51 11.29 8.20
N GLU A 201 -13.91 12.27 8.86
CA GLU A 201 -14.18 13.69 8.59
C GLU A 201 -13.67 14.08 7.18
N HIS A 202 -12.56 13.49 6.77
CA HIS A 202 -11.92 13.77 5.48
C HIS A 202 -11.83 12.49 4.64
N ILE A 203 -12.51 12.48 3.51
CA ILE A 203 -12.62 11.32 2.63
C ILE A 203 -12.31 11.74 1.20
N ILE A 204 -11.58 10.90 0.49
CA ILE A 204 -11.39 10.98 -0.95
C ILE A 204 -11.65 9.60 -1.57
N ASP A 205 -12.25 9.57 -2.76
CA ASP A 205 -12.40 8.36 -3.58
C ASP A 205 -11.26 8.23 -4.59
N LYS A 206 -10.76 9.36 -5.06
CA LYS A 206 -9.67 9.46 -6.04
C LYS A 206 -8.57 10.37 -5.52
N LEU A 207 -7.33 10.08 -5.88
CA LEU A 207 -6.18 10.87 -5.40
C LEU A 207 -6.26 12.35 -5.80
N GLU A 208 -6.80 12.68 -6.97
CA GLU A 208 -6.94 14.07 -7.41
C GLU A 208 -7.87 14.92 -6.55
N GLU A 209 -8.77 14.31 -5.79
CA GLU A 209 -9.67 15.03 -4.88
C GLU A 209 -8.94 15.65 -3.69
N VAL A 210 -7.69 15.24 -3.46
CA VAL A 210 -6.82 15.82 -2.41
C VAL A 210 -6.66 17.33 -2.57
N PHE A 211 -6.63 17.85 -3.80
CA PHE A 211 -6.44 19.28 -4.04
C PHE A 211 -7.59 20.14 -3.51
N ASP A 212 -8.82 19.69 -3.67
CA ASP A 212 -9.97 20.44 -3.18
C ASP A 212 -10.08 20.34 -1.66
N LEU A 213 -9.74 19.17 -1.09
CA LEU A 213 -9.70 19.01 0.35
C LEU A 213 -8.61 19.87 1.01
N LEU A 214 -7.41 19.92 0.44
CA LEU A 214 -6.33 20.79 0.96
C LEU A 214 -6.72 22.26 0.94
N LYS A 215 -7.38 22.74 -0.12
CA LYS A 215 -7.89 24.12 -0.17
C LYS A 215 -8.92 24.42 0.91
N GLN A 216 -9.74 23.44 1.31
CA GLN A 216 -10.70 23.59 2.41
C GLN A 216 -9.98 23.65 3.76
N LEU A 217 -8.99 22.78 3.98
CA LEU A 217 -8.19 22.73 5.21
C LEU A 217 -7.32 23.99 5.43
N GLU A 218 -6.92 24.69 4.38
CA GLU A 218 -6.13 25.93 4.48
C GLU A 218 -6.99 27.17 4.76
N LYS A 219 -8.30 27.08 4.63
CA LYS A 219 -9.23 28.18 4.91
C LYS A 219 -9.75 28.20 6.34
N ASN A 220 -9.60 27.09 7.05
CA ASN A 220 -10.00 26.92 8.44
C ASN A 220 -8.79 27.11 9.37
#